data_859a715f6435ce401f267598a24c1ba8
#
_entry.id   859a715f6435ce401f267598a24c1ba8
#
_cell.length_a   1.000
_cell.length_b   1.000
_cell.length_c   1.000
_cell.angle_alpha   90.00
_cell.angle_beta   90.00
_cell.angle_gamma   90.00
#
_symmetry.space_group_name_H-M   'P 1'
#
loop_
_entity.id
_entity.type
_entity.pdbx_description
1 polymer ?
#
loop_
_entity_poly.entity_id
_entity_poly.type
_entity_poly.pdbx_seq_one_letter_code
_entity_poly.pdbx_strand_id
1 'polypeptide(L)'
;MLQKSIKKNYIYNLSYQILTLITPLVTTPYLSRVFGADGIGTYSYVESISSYFVLFATLGLTTFGQREISYVQENRKTRSIIFWETNIIELIASTLCIAIYVVFSFMQVNRNMYLVLVLNLLSVVFNISWFFQGMEEFGKIVFRDILFKFVNIIYIFAFVKTKNDVIVYLFGMSFFSLIYNISYWIAIDKYIDMPVLKDLHPARHVKAVASLFVPTIAIQVYTVLDKTMIGIITQNPFEVGYYEQTLKISKLVLTIVTSLSLVMIPRIGYHYGRGDTESIKKYMYRSYRFVWFCGIPLTFGLIAISKNFVPWFFGYGYDKVIPLLGILSFLILAIGINNVTGMQYLIPTKRENIYTATVIAGAATNFMLNMILIKSFQSIGASIASVVAELTIAITQIYIVRKELSPFEILKCSTHYFIAGGIMFVTLLAIRNNFEASFIHTFILVILGATIYFVALFVMHDEFLLSNTGTILKKIIVKLNGED
;
A
#
# COMPACT_ATOMS: atom_id res chain seq x y z
N MET A 1 -26.77 2.25 22.57
CA MET A 1 -26.04 2.69 21.39
C MET A 1 -26.55 1.95 20.17
N LEU A 2 -26.88 2.65 19.07
CA LEU A 2 -27.26 2.02 17.81
C LEU A 2 -26.08 1.15 17.35
N GLN A 3 -26.31 -0.14 17.25
CA GLN A 3 -25.35 -1.10 16.69
C GLN A 3 -24.97 -0.60 15.28
N LYS A 4 -23.78 0.00 15.18
CA LYS A 4 -23.30 0.56 13.90
C LYS A 4 -23.31 -0.57 12.87
N SER A 5 -24.04 -0.41 11.80
CA SER A 5 -24.23 -1.47 10.79
C SER A 5 -22.90 -1.84 10.18
N ILE A 6 -22.38 -3.03 10.49
CA ILE A 6 -21.15 -3.62 9.92
C ILE A 6 -21.20 -3.53 8.38
N LYS A 7 -22.38 -3.75 7.78
CA LYS A 7 -22.60 -3.65 6.33
C LYS A 7 -22.35 -2.23 5.80
N LYS A 8 -22.75 -1.19 6.54
CA LYS A 8 -22.54 0.21 6.16
C LYS A 8 -21.05 0.58 6.22
N ASN A 9 -20.35 0.16 7.28
CA ASN A 9 -18.91 0.38 7.42
C ASN A 9 -18.11 -0.36 6.34
N TYR A 10 -18.55 -1.55 5.94
CA TYR A 10 -17.94 -2.29 4.84
C TYR A 10 -18.08 -1.55 3.49
N ILE A 11 -19.26 -1.01 3.18
CA ILE A 11 -19.50 -0.23 1.95
C ILE A 11 -18.61 1.03 1.93
N TYR A 12 -18.53 1.75 3.05
CA TYR A 12 -17.64 2.91 3.14
C TYR A 12 -16.19 2.55 2.89
N ASN A 13 -15.71 1.47 3.50
CA ASN A 13 -14.33 1.04 3.32
C ASN A 13 -14.05 0.61 1.87
N LEU A 14 -14.99 -0.09 1.23
CA LEU A 14 -14.89 -0.46 -0.18
C LEU A 14 -14.84 0.78 -1.10
N SER A 15 -15.72 1.75 -0.87
CA SER A 15 -15.72 3.01 -1.63
C SER A 15 -14.41 3.78 -1.47
N TYR A 16 -13.86 3.82 -0.27
CA TYR A 16 -12.55 4.40 0.01
C TYR A 16 -11.43 3.71 -0.76
N GLN A 17 -11.41 2.36 -0.75
CA GLN A 17 -10.39 1.59 -1.48
C GLN A 17 -10.47 1.83 -2.99
N ILE A 18 -11.67 1.81 -3.56
CA ILE A 18 -11.89 2.08 -5.00
C ILE A 18 -11.36 3.47 -5.36
N LEU A 19 -11.69 4.49 -4.57
CA LEU A 19 -11.22 5.86 -4.83
C LEU A 19 -9.70 5.98 -4.69
N THR A 20 -9.11 5.28 -3.73
CA THR A 20 -7.65 5.24 -3.54
C THR A 20 -6.93 4.62 -4.74
N LEU A 21 -7.56 3.68 -5.44
CA LEU A 21 -7.03 3.10 -6.68
C LEU A 21 -7.23 4.01 -7.89
N ILE A 22 -8.41 4.64 -8.01
CA ILE A 22 -8.74 5.49 -9.18
C ILE A 22 -7.92 6.77 -9.17
N THR A 23 -7.69 7.39 -8.01
CA THR A 23 -6.96 8.67 -7.91
C THR A 23 -5.60 8.63 -8.61
N PRO A 24 -4.69 7.68 -8.34
CA PRO A 24 -3.42 7.59 -9.05
C PRO A 24 -3.58 7.27 -10.54
N LEU A 25 -4.57 6.46 -10.93
CA LEU A 25 -4.81 6.15 -12.34
C LEU A 25 -5.16 7.39 -13.17
N VAL A 26 -5.84 8.37 -12.55
CA VAL A 26 -6.21 9.63 -13.21
C VAL A 26 -5.08 10.66 -13.14
N THR A 27 -4.43 10.79 -11.98
CA THR A 27 -3.45 11.85 -11.76
C THR A 27 -2.06 11.50 -12.28
N THR A 28 -1.64 10.23 -12.22
CA THR A 28 -0.29 9.80 -12.64
C THR A 28 0.00 10.09 -14.12
N PRO A 29 -0.87 9.75 -15.10
CA PRO A 29 -0.62 10.06 -16.51
C PRO A 29 -0.45 11.55 -16.77
N TYR A 30 -1.26 12.37 -16.11
CA TYR A 30 -1.19 13.82 -16.21
C TYR A 30 0.12 14.36 -15.67
N LEU A 31 0.44 14.04 -14.42
CA LEU A 31 1.66 14.52 -13.75
C LEU A 31 2.92 14.04 -14.46
N SER A 32 2.92 12.81 -15.00
CA SER A 32 4.04 12.28 -15.75
C SER A 32 4.34 13.08 -17.00
N ARG A 33 3.31 13.52 -17.72
CA ARG A 33 3.47 14.35 -18.92
C ARG A 33 3.84 15.80 -18.59
N VAL A 34 3.30 16.35 -17.49
CA VAL A 34 3.59 17.73 -17.07
C VAL A 34 5.00 17.86 -16.53
N PHE A 35 5.40 17.00 -15.61
CA PHE A 35 6.68 17.10 -14.92
C PHE A 35 7.84 16.38 -15.62
N GLY A 36 7.54 15.35 -16.44
CA GLY A 36 8.55 14.45 -16.95
C GLY A 36 9.13 13.56 -15.84
N ALA A 37 10.00 12.63 -16.21
CA ALA A 37 10.58 11.69 -15.27
C ALA A 37 11.53 12.37 -14.25
N ASP A 38 12.21 13.42 -14.66
CA ASP A 38 13.10 14.24 -13.83
C ASP A 38 12.35 14.99 -12.73
N GLY A 39 11.24 15.66 -13.08
CA GLY A 39 10.41 16.37 -12.12
C GLY A 39 9.74 15.41 -11.13
N ILE A 40 9.20 14.28 -11.64
CA ILE A 40 8.66 13.20 -10.80
C ILE A 40 9.72 12.70 -9.82
N GLY A 41 10.92 12.42 -10.33
CA GLY A 41 12.02 11.91 -9.50
C GLY A 41 12.49 12.90 -8.45
N THR A 42 12.59 14.18 -8.82
CA THR A 42 13.02 15.24 -7.89
C THR A 42 12.06 15.33 -6.70
N TYR A 43 10.75 15.47 -6.95
CA TYR A 43 9.82 15.57 -5.84
C TYR A 43 9.71 14.26 -5.05
N SER A 44 9.73 13.10 -5.71
CA SER A 44 9.66 11.80 -5.04
C SER A 44 10.86 11.55 -4.12
N TYR A 45 12.05 12.02 -4.52
CA TYR A 45 13.23 12.00 -3.66
C TYR A 45 13.05 12.89 -2.43
N VAL A 46 12.60 14.14 -2.63
CA VAL A 46 12.34 15.08 -1.54
C VAL A 46 11.29 14.54 -0.57
N GLU A 47 10.18 13.99 -1.10
CA GLU A 47 9.14 13.33 -0.30
C GLU A 47 9.67 12.10 0.46
N SER A 48 10.58 11.32 -0.15
CA SER A 48 11.16 10.16 0.50
C SER A 48 11.96 10.54 1.75
N ILE A 49 12.76 11.59 1.67
CA ILE A 49 13.50 12.13 2.82
C ILE A 49 12.51 12.69 3.88
N SER A 50 11.52 13.48 3.44
CA SER A 50 10.53 14.07 4.35
C SER A 50 9.72 13.02 5.09
N SER A 51 9.46 11.87 4.47
CA SER A 51 8.70 10.79 5.08
C SER A 51 9.38 10.15 6.29
N TYR A 52 10.71 10.19 6.38
CA TYR A 52 11.41 9.77 7.60
C TYR A 52 11.13 10.71 8.78
N PHE A 53 11.08 12.02 8.53
CA PHE A 53 10.71 12.98 9.57
C PHE A 53 9.25 12.82 10.00
N VAL A 54 8.36 12.57 9.06
CA VAL A 54 6.95 12.23 9.35
C VAL A 54 6.86 10.97 10.21
N LEU A 55 7.64 9.93 9.90
CA LEU A 55 7.69 8.69 10.67
C LEU A 55 8.09 8.96 12.15
N PHE A 56 9.14 9.76 12.36
CA PHE A 56 9.59 10.12 13.70
C PHE A 56 8.64 11.10 14.40
N ALA A 57 7.92 11.94 13.67
CA ALA A 57 6.91 12.82 14.24
C ALA A 57 5.68 12.04 14.74
N THR A 58 5.28 11.00 14.02
CA THR A 58 4.11 10.16 14.37
C THR A 58 4.40 9.13 15.46
N LEU A 59 5.65 8.69 15.66
CA LEU A 59 6.09 7.70 16.67
C LEU A 59 5.23 6.44 16.79
N GLY A 60 4.43 6.08 15.77
CA GLY A 60 3.46 4.97 15.87
C GLY A 60 2.22 5.30 16.71
N LEU A 61 2.00 6.56 17.08
CA LEU A 61 0.87 7.02 17.89
C LEU A 61 -0.48 6.73 17.26
N THR A 62 -0.55 6.64 15.93
CA THR A 62 -1.78 6.26 15.23
C THR A 62 -2.29 4.89 15.70
N THR A 63 -1.43 3.88 15.74
CA THR A 63 -1.80 2.51 16.19
C THR A 63 -2.05 2.49 17.70
N PHE A 64 -1.20 3.17 18.48
CA PHE A 64 -1.36 3.30 19.92
C PHE A 64 -2.68 3.96 20.28
N GLY A 65 -2.95 5.16 19.76
CA GLY A 65 -4.15 5.94 20.07
C GLY A 65 -5.45 5.22 19.65
N GLN A 66 -5.47 4.61 18.46
CA GLN A 66 -6.60 3.81 18.02
C GLN A 66 -6.91 2.67 19.01
N ARG A 67 -5.90 1.95 19.45
CA ARG A 67 -6.05 0.85 20.41
C ARG A 67 -6.54 1.33 21.76
N GLU A 68 -5.89 2.32 22.36
CA GLU A 68 -6.25 2.81 23.69
C GLU A 68 -7.65 3.43 23.74
N ILE A 69 -8.03 4.19 22.72
CA ILE A 69 -9.38 4.74 22.61
C ILE A 69 -10.43 3.63 22.47
N SER A 70 -10.13 2.56 21.74
CA SER A 70 -11.05 1.44 21.58
C SER A 70 -11.39 0.75 22.90
N TYR A 71 -10.49 0.76 23.87
CA TYR A 71 -10.73 0.18 25.20
C TYR A 71 -11.63 1.05 26.10
N VAL A 72 -11.71 2.35 25.83
CA VAL A 72 -12.38 3.33 26.69
C VAL A 72 -13.53 4.07 26.00
N GLN A 73 -14.06 3.52 24.92
CA GLN A 73 -15.11 4.17 24.10
C GLN A 73 -16.30 4.72 24.92
N GLU A 74 -16.71 4.03 25.98
CA GLU A 74 -17.87 4.39 26.77
C GLU A 74 -17.55 5.39 27.92
N ASN A 75 -16.29 5.45 28.36
CA ASN A 75 -15.88 6.32 29.46
C ASN A 75 -15.31 7.65 28.94
N ARG A 76 -16.16 8.68 28.89
CA ARG A 76 -15.78 9.99 28.33
C ARG A 76 -14.60 10.64 29.07
N LYS A 77 -14.55 10.54 30.41
CA LYS A 77 -13.46 11.13 31.20
C LYS A 77 -12.11 10.48 30.87
N THR A 78 -12.05 9.14 30.96
CA THR A 78 -10.82 8.40 30.68
C THR A 78 -10.39 8.57 29.23
N ARG A 79 -11.34 8.54 28.28
CA ARG A 79 -11.11 8.77 26.86
C ARG A 79 -10.50 10.15 26.61
N SER A 80 -10.99 11.20 27.29
CA SER A 80 -10.47 12.55 27.18
C SER A 80 -9.02 12.65 27.67
N ILE A 81 -8.72 12.02 28.82
CA ILE A 81 -7.35 11.98 29.36
C ILE A 81 -6.40 11.30 28.36
N ILE A 82 -6.74 10.09 27.90
CA ILE A 82 -5.91 9.36 26.93
C ILE A 82 -5.72 10.15 25.62
N PHE A 83 -6.78 10.78 25.13
CA PHE A 83 -6.70 11.64 23.94
C PHE A 83 -5.67 12.74 24.10
N TRP A 84 -5.75 13.52 25.19
CA TRP A 84 -4.85 14.66 25.40
C TRP A 84 -3.41 14.19 25.70
N GLU A 85 -3.23 13.13 26.47
CA GLU A 85 -1.90 12.56 26.71
C GLU A 85 -1.22 12.10 25.43
N THR A 86 -1.96 11.45 24.53
CA THR A 86 -1.47 11.03 23.22
C THR A 86 -1.11 12.23 22.35
N ASN A 87 -1.98 13.25 22.29
CA ASN A 87 -1.72 14.48 21.54
C ASN A 87 -0.51 15.28 22.08
N ILE A 88 -0.29 15.31 23.39
CA ILE A 88 0.88 15.97 23.97
C ILE A 88 2.16 15.29 23.51
N ILE A 89 2.20 13.97 23.51
CA ILE A 89 3.37 13.21 23.00
C ILE A 89 3.60 13.53 21.52
N GLU A 90 2.54 13.53 20.71
CA GLU A 90 2.59 13.83 19.28
C GLU A 90 3.05 15.26 19.02
N LEU A 91 2.55 16.23 19.78
CA LEU A 91 2.93 17.64 19.67
C LEU A 91 4.43 17.84 19.98
N ILE A 92 4.94 17.23 21.07
CA ILE A 92 6.35 17.34 21.43
C ILE A 92 7.23 16.71 20.37
N ALA A 93 6.92 15.48 19.93
CA ALA A 93 7.69 14.77 18.91
C ALA A 93 7.69 15.52 17.58
N SER A 94 6.49 15.94 17.13
CA SER A 94 6.33 16.67 15.87
C SER A 94 7.04 18.02 15.88
N THR A 95 6.95 18.79 16.98
CA THR A 95 7.63 20.09 17.12
C THR A 95 9.14 19.93 17.02
N LEU A 96 9.69 18.93 17.71
CA LEU A 96 11.13 18.62 17.62
C LEU A 96 11.53 18.21 16.20
N CYS A 97 10.75 17.32 15.57
CA CYS A 97 11.02 16.91 14.20
C CYS A 97 10.92 18.07 13.20
N ILE A 98 9.93 18.95 13.35
CA ILE A 98 9.78 20.15 12.50
C ILE A 98 10.97 21.07 12.65
N ALA A 99 11.42 21.33 13.88
CA ALA A 99 12.59 22.19 14.13
C ALA A 99 13.85 21.64 13.44
N ILE A 100 14.13 20.34 13.61
CA ILE A 100 15.26 19.68 12.96
C ILE A 100 15.08 19.69 11.42
N TYR A 101 13.88 19.40 10.92
CA TYR A 101 13.57 19.39 9.50
C TYR A 101 13.76 20.75 8.84
N VAL A 102 13.35 21.84 9.49
CA VAL A 102 13.55 23.20 8.97
C VAL A 102 15.03 23.49 8.84
N VAL A 103 15.84 23.22 9.87
CA VAL A 103 17.30 23.39 9.80
C VAL A 103 17.89 22.55 8.67
N PHE A 104 17.50 21.27 8.58
CA PHE A 104 17.92 20.39 7.50
C PHE A 104 17.54 20.93 6.12
N SER A 105 16.33 21.48 5.96
CA SER A 105 15.83 22.02 4.69
C SER A 105 16.70 23.16 4.14
N PHE A 106 17.23 24.02 5.03
CA PHE A 106 18.12 25.11 4.61
C PHE A 106 19.47 24.63 4.07
N MET A 107 19.88 23.39 4.41
CA MET A 107 21.14 22.80 3.94
C MET A 107 20.98 22.08 2.58
N GLN A 108 19.75 21.95 2.06
CA GLN A 108 19.47 21.17 0.86
C GLN A 108 19.45 22.04 -0.42
N VAL A 109 19.86 21.46 -1.53
CA VAL A 109 19.81 22.11 -2.86
C VAL A 109 18.37 22.50 -3.22
N ASN A 110 17.39 21.61 -2.99
CA ASN A 110 15.97 21.85 -3.28
C ASN A 110 15.23 22.44 -2.07
N ARG A 111 15.84 23.37 -1.35
CA ARG A 111 15.32 23.92 -0.08
C ARG A 111 13.85 24.33 -0.13
N ASN A 112 13.40 24.95 -1.24
CA ASN A 112 12.03 25.43 -1.36
C ASN A 112 11.02 24.28 -1.35
N MET A 113 11.35 23.12 -1.97
CA MET A 113 10.50 21.94 -1.92
C MET A 113 10.44 21.37 -0.50
N TYR A 114 11.58 21.29 0.19
CA TYR A 114 11.62 20.85 1.60
C TYR A 114 10.83 21.80 2.50
N LEU A 115 10.97 23.10 2.35
CA LEU A 115 10.25 24.09 3.16
C LEU A 115 8.73 24.02 2.94
N VAL A 116 8.27 23.77 1.74
CA VAL A 116 6.84 23.55 1.47
C VAL A 116 6.32 22.29 2.18
N LEU A 117 7.13 21.24 2.25
CA LEU A 117 6.75 20.00 2.95
C LEU A 117 6.73 20.14 4.49
N VAL A 118 7.18 21.27 5.06
CA VAL A 118 6.91 21.60 6.48
C VAL A 118 5.41 21.59 6.76
N LEU A 119 4.56 22.00 5.80
CA LEU A 119 3.10 21.91 5.92
C LEU A 119 2.62 20.47 6.11
N ASN A 120 3.28 19.51 5.47
CA ASN A 120 2.97 18.09 5.66
C ASN A 120 3.35 17.61 7.07
N LEU A 121 4.50 18.03 7.61
CA LEU A 121 4.85 17.73 9.00
C LEU A 121 3.90 18.43 9.98
N LEU A 122 3.50 19.68 9.72
CA LEU A 122 2.47 20.36 10.50
C LEU A 122 1.13 19.62 10.45
N SER A 123 0.79 18.99 9.32
CA SER A 123 -0.44 18.20 9.21
C SER A 123 -0.47 17.01 10.16
N VAL A 124 0.69 16.47 10.53
CA VAL A 124 0.81 15.37 11.52
C VAL A 124 0.34 15.84 12.89
N VAL A 125 0.73 17.03 13.33
CA VAL A 125 0.33 17.61 14.64
C VAL A 125 -1.20 17.63 14.82
N PHE A 126 -1.93 17.82 13.72
CA PHE A 126 -3.40 17.88 13.73
C PHE A 126 -4.06 16.54 13.38
N ASN A 127 -3.30 15.49 13.18
CA ASN A 127 -3.85 14.20 12.79
C ASN A 127 -4.43 13.44 13.97
N ILE A 128 -5.71 13.58 14.17
CA ILE A 128 -6.49 12.82 15.16
C ILE A 128 -7.40 11.76 14.52
N SER A 129 -7.09 11.31 13.30
CA SER A 129 -7.88 10.27 12.62
C SER A 129 -7.92 8.96 13.39
N TRP A 130 -6.85 8.62 14.12
CA TRP A 130 -6.76 7.47 15.01
C TRP A 130 -7.84 7.46 16.11
N PHE A 131 -8.24 8.64 16.60
CA PHE A 131 -9.30 8.75 17.57
C PHE A 131 -10.64 8.29 16.97
N PHE A 132 -10.99 8.76 15.77
CA PHE A 132 -12.23 8.37 15.09
C PHE A 132 -12.21 6.91 14.66
N GLN A 133 -11.04 6.34 14.34
CA GLN A 133 -10.87 4.90 14.11
C GLN A 133 -11.14 4.10 15.39
N GLY A 134 -10.55 4.52 16.52
CA GLY A 134 -10.79 3.93 17.84
C GLY A 134 -12.26 4.03 18.29
N MET A 135 -12.98 5.08 17.88
CA MET A 135 -14.41 5.27 18.10
C MET A 135 -15.32 4.56 17.08
N GLU A 136 -14.74 3.85 16.10
CA GLU A 136 -15.44 3.20 14.98
C GLU A 136 -16.29 4.16 14.14
N GLU A 137 -15.91 5.43 14.06
CA GLU A 137 -16.56 6.48 13.26
C GLU A 137 -16.05 6.51 11.81
N PHE A 138 -15.93 5.34 11.17
CA PHE A 138 -15.36 5.19 9.82
C PHE A 138 -16.07 6.03 8.75
N GLY A 139 -17.38 6.24 8.88
CA GLY A 139 -18.12 7.05 7.91
C GLY A 139 -17.64 8.50 7.85
N LYS A 140 -17.19 9.07 8.98
CA LYS A 140 -16.66 10.43 9.01
C LYS A 140 -15.29 10.53 8.35
N ILE A 141 -14.47 9.50 8.52
CA ILE A 141 -13.15 9.41 7.89
C ILE A 141 -13.31 9.32 6.38
N VAL A 142 -14.09 8.35 5.91
CA VAL A 142 -14.27 8.06 4.49
C VAL A 142 -14.89 9.24 3.74
N PHE A 143 -15.90 9.90 4.31
CA PHE A 143 -16.53 11.07 3.68
C PHE A 143 -15.52 12.20 3.46
N ARG A 144 -14.73 12.53 4.49
CA ARG A 144 -13.68 13.55 4.38
C ARG A 144 -12.63 13.17 3.36
N ASP A 145 -12.16 11.93 3.41
CA ASP A 145 -11.16 11.41 2.45
C ASP A 145 -11.62 11.55 1.00
N ILE A 146 -12.87 11.18 0.72
CA ILE A 146 -13.47 11.33 -0.60
C ILE A 146 -13.47 12.81 -1.01
N LEU A 147 -13.96 13.69 -0.14
CA LEU A 147 -14.01 15.12 -0.43
C LEU A 147 -12.64 15.70 -0.75
N PHE A 148 -11.65 15.46 0.11
CA PHE A 148 -10.31 16.02 -0.08
C PHE A 148 -9.56 15.41 -1.27
N LYS A 149 -9.79 14.14 -1.61
CA LYS A 149 -9.26 13.54 -2.83
C LYS A 149 -9.82 14.20 -4.08
N PHE A 150 -11.11 14.49 -4.12
CA PHE A 150 -11.71 15.26 -5.22
C PHE A 150 -11.14 16.67 -5.31
N VAL A 151 -11.00 17.38 -4.20
CA VAL A 151 -10.40 18.71 -4.15
C VAL A 151 -8.96 18.66 -4.66
N ASN A 152 -8.16 17.68 -4.26
CA ASN A 152 -6.80 17.48 -4.74
C ASN A 152 -6.75 17.23 -6.26
N ILE A 153 -7.63 16.40 -6.79
CA ILE A 153 -7.71 16.16 -8.25
C ILE A 153 -8.02 17.45 -8.98
N ILE A 154 -9.03 18.20 -8.53
CA ILE A 154 -9.40 19.49 -9.14
C ILE A 154 -8.22 20.47 -9.07
N TYR A 155 -7.56 20.57 -7.93
CA TYR A 155 -6.39 21.42 -7.75
C TYR A 155 -5.26 21.07 -8.71
N ILE A 156 -4.91 19.80 -8.83
CA ILE A 156 -3.86 19.34 -9.74
C ILE A 156 -4.19 19.78 -11.18
N PHE A 157 -5.40 19.50 -11.65
CA PHE A 157 -5.79 19.88 -13.01
C PHE A 157 -5.97 21.38 -13.23
N ALA A 158 -6.27 22.15 -12.19
CA ALA A 158 -6.44 23.61 -12.28
C ALA A 158 -5.10 24.36 -12.28
N PHE A 159 -4.19 24.00 -11.38
CA PHE A 159 -3.01 24.81 -11.04
C PHE A 159 -1.68 24.22 -11.51
N VAL A 160 -1.58 22.92 -11.73
CA VAL A 160 -0.34 22.25 -12.14
C VAL A 160 -0.34 22.09 -13.65
N LYS A 161 0.37 22.96 -14.39
CA LYS A 161 0.34 23.02 -15.87
C LYS A 161 1.70 22.87 -16.53
N THR A 162 2.76 23.22 -15.83
CA THR A 162 4.12 23.29 -16.36
C THR A 162 5.11 22.50 -15.52
N LYS A 163 6.29 22.22 -16.06
CA LYS A 163 7.36 21.55 -15.33
C LYS A 163 7.80 22.31 -14.07
N ASN A 164 7.64 23.62 -14.05
CA ASN A 164 8.06 24.47 -12.94
C ASN A 164 7.05 24.40 -11.75
N ASP A 165 5.86 23.85 -11.97
CA ASP A 165 4.79 23.81 -10.98
C ASP A 165 4.94 22.67 -9.95
N VAL A 166 6.12 22.02 -9.89
CA VAL A 166 6.40 20.98 -8.87
C VAL A 166 6.20 21.52 -7.45
N ILE A 167 6.63 22.77 -7.18
CA ILE A 167 6.43 23.42 -5.87
C ILE A 167 4.93 23.67 -5.63
N VAL A 168 4.20 24.12 -6.65
CA VAL A 168 2.74 24.32 -6.59
C VAL A 168 2.04 23.00 -6.27
N TYR A 169 2.44 21.92 -6.92
CA TYR A 169 1.93 20.57 -6.63
C TYR A 169 2.18 20.15 -5.17
N LEU A 170 3.42 20.25 -4.69
CA LEU A 170 3.79 19.90 -3.32
C LEU A 170 3.06 20.77 -2.28
N PHE A 171 2.92 22.06 -2.57
CA PHE A 171 2.15 22.98 -1.73
C PHE A 171 0.70 22.55 -1.60
N GLY A 172 0.01 22.31 -2.72
CA GLY A 172 -1.39 21.89 -2.70
C GLY A 172 -1.60 20.59 -1.94
N MET A 173 -0.76 19.58 -2.21
CA MET A 173 -0.85 18.29 -1.52
C MET A 173 -0.66 18.43 -0.01
N SER A 174 0.35 19.19 0.42
CA SER A 174 0.64 19.41 1.84
C SER A 174 -0.42 20.31 2.52
N PHE A 175 -0.87 21.35 1.85
CA PHE A 175 -1.88 22.28 2.36
C PHE A 175 -3.23 21.58 2.56
N PHE A 176 -3.70 20.82 1.56
CA PHE A 176 -4.95 20.09 1.71
C PHE A 176 -4.83 18.95 2.73
N SER A 177 -3.67 18.32 2.89
CA SER A 177 -3.41 17.38 3.98
C SER A 177 -3.56 18.05 5.35
N LEU A 178 -3.03 19.27 5.51
CA LEU A 178 -3.15 20.04 6.73
C LEU A 178 -4.63 20.40 7.03
N ILE A 179 -5.36 20.95 6.04
CA ILE A 179 -6.78 21.28 6.20
C ILE A 179 -7.62 20.02 6.49
N TYR A 180 -7.32 18.92 5.82
CA TYR A 180 -7.96 17.63 6.06
C TYR A 180 -7.81 17.23 7.54
N ASN A 181 -6.61 17.28 8.09
CA ASN A 181 -6.36 16.91 9.47
C ASN A 181 -6.97 17.91 10.46
N ILE A 182 -6.92 19.22 10.19
CA ILE A 182 -7.58 20.24 11.00
C ILE A 182 -9.11 20.02 11.01
N SER A 183 -9.70 19.57 9.92
CA SER A 183 -11.15 19.35 9.81
C SER A 183 -11.69 18.35 10.84
N TYR A 184 -10.87 17.45 11.36
CA TYR A 184 -11.28 16.52 12.41
C TYR A 184 -11.53 17.21 13.75
N TRP A 185 -10.87 18.32 14.02
CA TRP A 185 -11.01 19.07 15.27
C TRP A 185 -12.35 19.79 15.41
N ILE A 186 -13.03 20.09 14.29
CA ILE A 186 -14.33 20.81 14.30
C ILE A 186 -15.43 20.07 15.09
N ALA A 187 -15.34 18.75 15.21
CA ALA A 187 -16.37 17.95 15.86
C ALA A 187 -15.87 17.20 17.11
N ILE A 188 -14.66 17.48 17.56
CA ILE A 188 -14.02 16.71 18.65
C ILE A 188 -14.69 16.96 20.00
N ASP A 189 -15.22 18.18 20.24
CA ASP A 189 -15.89 18.58 21.49
C ASP A 189 -17.09 17.70 21.84
N LYS A 190 -17.69 17.07 20.83
CA LYS A 190 -18.80 16.11 21.05
C LYS A 190 -18.35 14.83 21.74
N TYR A 191 -17.06 14.53 21.68
CA TYR A 191 -16.49 13.25 22.11
C TYR A 191 -15.62 13.34 23.35
N ILE A 192 -14.92 14.46 23.55
CA ILE A 192 -13.96 14.67 24.62
C ILE A 192 -14.25 15.94 25.38
N ASP A 193 -13.77 15.98 26.61
CA ASP A 193 -13.75 17.15 27.47
C ASP A 193 -12.33 17.67 27.64
N MET A 194 -12.16 18.94 27.99
CA MET A 194 -10.88 19.46 28.40
C MET A 194 -10.53 18.91 29.80
N PRO A 195 -9.44 18.15 29.94
CA PRO A 195 -9.05 17.62 31.24
C PRO A 195 -8.39 18.70 32.09
N VAL A 196 -8.37 18.46 33.38
CA VAL A 196 -7.53 19.25 34.28
C VAL A 196 -6.07 18.87 34.05
N LEU A 197 -5.19 19.83 33.83
CA LEU A 197 -3.77 19.59 33.53
C LEU A 197 -3.05 18.68 34.54
N LYS A 198 -3.48 18.72 35.82
CA LYS A 198 -2.94 17.86 36.87
C LYS A 198 -3.23 16.35 36.70
N ASP A 199 -4.26 16.02 35.93
CA ASP A 199 -4.67 14.63 35.69
C ASP A 199 -3.90 14.00 34.52
N LEU A 200 -3.09 14.78 33.80
CA LEU A 200 -2.37 14.34 32.63
C LEU A 200 -0.97 13.84 32.97
N HIS A 201 -0.71 12.59 32.60
CA HIS A 201 0.58 11.91 32.79
C HIS A 201 1.08 11.26 31.49
N PRO A 202 1.40 12.03 30.42
CA PRO A 202 1.73 11.47 29.10
C PRO A 202 2.94 10.52 29.15
N ALA A 203 3.90 10.75 30.05
CA ALA A 203 5.10 9.92 30.20
C ALA A 203 4.79 8.42 30.42
N ARG A 204 3.65 8.08 31.02
CA ARG A 204 3.24 6.67 31.23
C ARG A 204 3.06 5.87 29.95
N HIS A 205 2.80 6.54 28.82
CA HIS A 205 2.55 5.90 27.54
C HIS A 205 3.81 5.73 26.69
N VAL A 206 4.90 6.42 27.01
CA VAL A 206 6.13 6.45 26.18
C VAL A 206 6.69 5.04 25.90
N LYS A 207 6.71 4.17 26.92
CA LYS A 207 7.19 2.77 26.74
C LYS A 207 6.31 1.97 25.77
N ALA A 208 4.99 2.12 25.86
CA ALA A 208 4.04 1.42 24.99
C ALA A 208 4.12 1.97 23.55
N VAL A 209 4.22 3.29 23.40
CA VAL A 209 4.43 3.97 22.12
C VAL A 209 5.73 3.50 21.47
N ALA A 210 6.84 3.49 22.20
CA ALA A 210 8.13 3.03 21.69
C ALA A 210 8.09 1.56 21.23
N SER A 211 7.39 0.69 21.94
CA SER A 211 7.27 -0.72 21.55
C SER A 211 6.49 -0.93 20.24
N LEU A 212 5.51 -0.07 19.94
CA LEU A 212 4.75 -0.08 18.68
C LEU A 212 5.49 0.67 17.55
N PHE A 213 6.40 1.57 17.90
CA PHE A 213 7.16 2.33 16.93
C PHE A 213 8.23 1.49 16.22
N VAL A 214 8.90 0.56 16.91
CA VAL A 214 9.98 -0.27 16.34
C VAL A 214 9.52 -1.06 15.11
N PRO A 215 8.42 -1.82 15.12
CA PRO A 215 7.91 -2.47 13.91
C PRO A 215 7.55 -1.48 12.80
N THR A 216 7.00 -0.32 13.16
CA THR A 216 6.61 0.72 12.21
C THR A 216 7.84 1.29 11.48
N ILE A 217 8.97 1.53 12.20
CA ILE A 217 10.23 1.94 11.57
C ILE A 217 10.66 0.91 10.52
N ALA A 218 10.69 -0.38 10.88
CA ALA A 218 11.18 -1.41 9.98
C ALA A 218 10.38 -1.43 8.66
N ILE A 219 9.05 -1.34 8.74
CA ILE A 219 8.18 -1.33 7.55
C ILE A 219 8.33 -0.03 6.75
N GLN A 220 8.30 1.12 7.42
CA GLN A 220 8.31 2.42 6.74
C GLN A 220 9.65 2.71 6.07
N VAL A 221 10.75 2.46 6.78
CA VAL A 221 12.10 2.63 6.23
C VAL A 221 12.25 1.74 4.99
N TYR A 222 11.88 0.48 5.09
CA TYR A 222 11.95 -0.45 3.98
C TYR A 222 11.15 0.03 2.74
N THR A 223 9.94 0.55 2.93
CA THR A 223 9.08 0.97 1.81
C THR A 223 9.54 2.22 1.06
N VAL A 224 10.39 3.04 1.69
CA VAL A 224 10.86 4.32 1.15
C VAL A 224 12.35 4.27 0.77
N LEU A 225 13.09 3.32 1.34
CA LEU A 225 14.54 3.22 1.26
C LEU A 225 15.08 3.21 -0.17
N ASP A 226 14.43 2.46 -1.06
CA ASP A 226 14.88 2.31 -2.45
C ASP A 226 14.99 3.67 -3.16
N LYS A 227 13.96 4.52 -3.05
CA LYS A 227 13.92 5.84 -3.67
C LYS A 227 15.02 6.74 -3.12
N THR A 228 15.20 6.72 -1.81
CA THR A 228 16.25 7.48 -1.12
C THR A 228 17.63 7.03 -1.58
N MET A 229 17.88 5.72 -1.61
CA MET A 229 19.17 5.18 -2.04
C MET A 229 19.46 5.43 -3.52
N ILE A 230 18.47 5.28 -4.40
CA ILE A 230 18.61 5.65 -5.81
C ILE A 230 19.03 7.12 -5.92
N GLY A 231 18.32 8.03 -5.24
CA GLY A 231 18.61 9.46 -5.30
C GLY A 231 20.01 9.82 -4.78
N ILE A 232 20.42 9.24 -3.65
CA ILE A 232 21.74 9.50 -3.04
C ILE A 232 22.87 8.91 -3.90
N ILE A 233 22.73 7.67 -4.36
CA ILE A 233 23.82 6.94 -5.02
C ILE A 233 23.98 7.39 -6.48
N THR A 234 22.87 7.59 -7.20
CA THR A 234 22.92 7.96 -8.62
C THR A 234 23.00 9.45 -8.87
N GLN A 235 22.52 10.26 -7.93
CA GLN A 235 22.34 11.73 -8.08
C GLN A 235 21.57 12.09 -9.36
N ASN A 236 20.77 11.15 -9.89
CA ASN A 236 20.02 11.29 -11.12
C ASN A 236 18.50 11.21 -10.84
N PRO A 237 17.77 12.35 -10.91
CA PRO A 237 16.33 12.36 -10.67
C PRO A 237 15.54 11.44 -11.61
N PHE A 238 15.97 11.27 -12.86
CA PHE A 238 15.29 10.38 -13.81
C PHE A 238 15.17 8.96 -13.26
N GLU A 239 16.21 8.44 -12.62
CA GLU A 239 16.23 7.08 -12.06
C GLU A 239 15.20 6.91 -10.94
N VAL A 240 15.08 7.91 -10.07
CA VAL A 240 14.06 7.92 -9.02
C VAL A 240 12.66 8.00 -9.64
N GLY A 241 12.48 8.83 -10.68
CA GLY A 241 11.20 8.99 -11.38
C GLY A 241 10.74 7.71 -12.08
N TYR A 242 11.63 7.03 -12.78
CA TYR A 242 11.32 5.75 -13.42
C TYR A 242 10.93 4.69 -12.39
N TYR A 243 11.70 4.58 -11.30
CA TYR A 243 11.44 3.63 -10.23
C TYR A 243 10.07 3.92 -9.57
N GLU A 244 9.81 5.19 -9.20
CA GLU A 244 8.57 5.61 -8.54
C GLU A 244 7.34 5.29 -9.40
N GLN A 245 7.37 5.63 -10.69
CA GLN A 245 6.24 5.38 -11.58
C GLN A 245 5.99 3.89 -11.80
N THR A 246 7.06 3.11 -11.93
CA THR A 246 6.96 1.66 -12.05
C THR A 246 6.37 1.04 -10.78
N LEU A 247 6.87 1.45 -9.62
CA LEU A 247 6.43 0.95 -8.33
C LEU A 247 4.95 1.28 -8.06
N LYS A 248 4.49 2.47 -8.46
CA LYS A 248 3.07 2.87 -8.37
C LYS A 248 2.17 1.90 -9.12
N ILE A 249 2.50 1.57 -10.37
CA ILE A 249 1.70 0.63 -11.17
C ILE A 249 1.73 -0.78 -10.56
N SER A 250 2.91 -1.27 -10.19
CA SER A 250 3.03 -2.60 -9.57
C SER A 250 2.23 -2.69 -8.27
N LYS A 251 2.26 -1.66 -7.42
CA LYS A 251 1.48 -1.59 -6.18
C LYS A 251 -0.03 -1.49 -6.42
N LEU A 252 -0.48 -0.76 -7.44
CA LEU A 252 -1.90 -0.70 -7.81
C LEU A 252 -2.43 -2.09 -8.18
N VAL A 253 -1.69 -2.82 -9.00
CA VAL A 253 -2.07 -4.17 -9.41
C VAL A 253 -2.00 -5.15 -8.22
N LEU A 254 -0.99 -5.01 -7.36
CA LEU A 254 -0.81 -5.81 -6.15
C LEU A 254 -2.03 -5.74 -5.20
N THR A 255 -2.71 -4.58 -5.12
CA THR A 255 -3.88 -4.42 -4.22
C THR A 255 -4.99 -5.43 -4.51
N ILE A 256 -5.12 -5.88 -5.77
CA ILE A 256 -6.10 -6.91 -6.15
C ILE A 256 -5.79 -8.22 -5.41
N VAL A 257 -4.51 -8.61 -5.39
CA VAL A 257 -4.05 -9.86 -4.76
C VAL A 257 -4.14 -9.79 -3.24
N THR A 258 -3.77 -8.64 -2.65
CA THR A 258 -3.73 -8.47 -1.19
C THR A 258 -5.10 -8.17 -0.57
N SER A 259 -6.11 -7.82 -1.37
CA SER A 259 -7.47 -7.52 -0.88
C SER A 259 -8.13 -8.66 -0.09
N LEU A 260 -7.75 -9.92 -0.38
CA LEU A 260 -8.27 -11.09 0.32
C LEU A 260 -7.96 -11.08 1.83
N SER A 261 -6.90 -10.42 2.24
CA SER A 261 -6.46 -10.38 3.65
C SER A 261 -7.48 -9.76 4.58
N LEU A 262 -8.24 -8.77 4.13
CA LEU A 262 -9.29 -8.12 4.92
C LEU A 262 -10.35 -9.10 5.43
N VAL A 263 -10.61 -10.16 4.65
CA VAL A 263 -11.59 -11.19 5.00
C VAL A 263 -10.93 -12.36 5.73
N MET A 264 -9.70 -12.69 5.38
CA MET A 264 -9.04 -13.90 5.89
C MET A 264 -8.45 -13.72 7.28
N ILE A 265 -7.91 -12.55 7.61
CA ILE A 265 -7.31 -12.27 8.92
C ILE A 265 -8.28 -12.57 10.07
N PRO A 266 -9.50 -11.99 10.14
CA PRO A 266 -10.43 -12.28 11.22
C PRO A 266 -10.91 -13.74 11.22
N ARG A 267 -11.01 -14.35 10.03
CA ARG A 267 -11.46 -15.74 9.90
C ARG A 267 -10.42 -16.73 10.45
N ILE A 268 -9.16 -16.53 10.13
CA ILE A 268 -8.06 -17.34 10.68
C ILE A 268 -7.96 -17.15 12.20
N GLY A 269 -8.06 -15.90 12.70
CA GLY A 269 -8.08 -15.62 14.13
C GLY A 269 -9.22 -16.34 14.89
N TYR A 270 -10.42 -16.38 14.29
CA TYR A 270 -11.56 -17.10 14.85
C TYR A 270 -11.31 -18.60 14.99
N HIS A 271 -10.79 -19.27 13.94
CA HIS A 271 -10.48 -20.70 13.98
C HIS A 271 -9.28 -20.98 14.91
N TYR A 272 -8.30 -20.09 14.95
CA TYR A 272 -7.17 -20.22 15.87
C TYR A 272 -7.60 -20.20 17.34
N GLY A 273 -8.51 -19.30 17.70
CA GLY A 273 -9.07 -19.23 19.06
C GLY A 273 -9.84 -20.48 19.48
N ARG A 274 -10.25 -21.33 18.52
CA ARG A 274 -10.95 -22.61 18.75
C ARG A 274 -10.05 -23.84 18.63
N GLY A 275 -8.78 -23.67 18.29
CA GLY A 275 -7.88 -24.77 18.04
C GLY A 275 -8.15 -25.56 16.75
N ASP A 276 -8.96 -25.03 15.84
CA ASP A 276 -9.36 -25.65 14.57
C ASP A 276 -8.29 -25.48 13.49
N THR A 277 -7.23 -26.28 13.61
CA THR A 277 -6.08 -26.23 12.69
C THR A 277 -6.41 -26.73 11.31
N GLU A 278 -7.40 -27.60 11.15
CA GLU A 278 -7.80 -28.16 9.85
C GLU A 278 -8.46 -27.09 8.97
N SER A 279 -9.42 -26.36 9.53
CA SER A 279 -10.03 -25.22 8.84
C SER A 279 -9.00 -24.14 8.49
N ILE A 280 -8.05 -23.85 9.39
CA ILE A 280 -6.95 -22.91 9.13
C ILE A 280 -6.19 -23.38 7.88
N LYS A 281 -5.72 -24.63 7.82
CA LYS A 281 -5.00 -25.17 6.65
C LYS A 281 -5.79 -25.02 5.38
N LYS A 282 -7.08 -25.37 5.39
CA LYS A 282 -7.97 -25.26 4.24
C LYS A 282 -8.08 -23.81 3.72
N TYR A 283 -8.24 -22.84 4.64
CA TYR A 283 -8.28 -21.42 4.26
C TYR A 283 -6.94 -20.93 3.73
N MET A 284 -5.84 -21.35 4.34
CA MET A 284 -4.49 -20.96 3.90
C MET A 284 -4.20 -21.46 2.49
N TYR A 285 -4.43 -22.75 2.18
CA TYR A 285 -4.25 -23.26 0.81
C TYR A 285 -5.17 -22.57 -0.20
N ARG A 286 -6.40 -22.21 0.20
CA ARG A 286 -7.30 -21.45 -0.65
C ARG A 286 -6.76 -20.02 -0.90
N SER A 287 -6.14 -19.39 0.10
CA SER A 287 -5.51 -18.08 -0.05
C SER A 287 -4.29 -18.14 -0.99
N TYR A 288 -3.42 -19.14 -0.85
CA TYR A 288 -2.31 -19.33 -1.78
C TYR A 288 -2.80 -19.58 -3.21
N ARG A 289 -3.83 -20.42 -3.38
CA ARG A 289 -4.43 -20.67 -4.70
C ARG A 289 -4.98 -19.37 -5.31
N PHE A 290 -5.60 -18.51 -4.53
CA PHE A 290 -6.06 -17.20 -4.99
C PHE A 290 -4.91 -16.30 -5.42
N VAL A 291 -3.78 -16.27 -4.66
CA VAL A 291 -2.59 -15.51 -5.04
C VAL A 291 -2.03 -16.00 -6.37
N TRP A 292 -1.94 -17.30 -6.59
CA TRP A 292 -1.48 -17.87 -7.85
C TRP A 292 -2.46 -17.58 -9.00
N PHE A 293 -3.75 -17.78 -8.77
CA PHE A 293 -4.82 -17.54 -9.74
C PHE A 293 -4.86 -16.09 -10.24
N CYS A 294 -4.73 -15.11 -9.37
CA CYS A 294 -4.73 -13.69 -9.74
C CYS A 294 -3.32 -13.19 -10.06
N GLY A 295 -2.32 -13.52 -9.25
CA GLY A 295 -0.99 -12.93 -9.30
C GLY A 295 -0.21 -13.31 -10.56
N ILE A 296 -0.31 -14.54 -11.03
CA ILE A 296 0.41 -14.99 -12.24
C ILE A 296 -0.05 -14.24 -13.49
N PRO A 297 -1.35 -14.20 -13.84
CA PRO A 297 -1.80 -13.47 -15.02
C PRO A 297 -1.57 -11.96 -14.89
N LEU A 298 -1.67 -11.38 -13.69
CA LEU A 298 -1.37 -9.97 -13.48
C LEU A 298 0.12 -9.67 -13.68
N THR A 299 1.01 -10.51 -13.16
CA THR A 299 2.47 -10.36 -13.35
C THR A 299 2.84 -10.49 -14.82
N PHE A 300 2.49 -11.60 -15.45
CA PHE A 300 2.84 -11.89 -16.84
C PHE A 300 2.11 -10.96 -17.82
N GLY A 301 0.86 -10.62 -17.54
CA GLY A 301 0.08 -9.67 -18.32
C GLY A 301 0.72 -8.29 -18.32
N LEU A 302 1.08 -7.76 -17.13
CA LEU A 302 1.70 -6.45 -17.01
C LEU A 302 3.06 -6.38 -17.74
N ILE A 303 3.87 -7.44 -17.65
CA ILE A 303 5.13 -7.54 -18.41
C ILE A 303 4.85 -7.55 -19.92
N ALA A 304 3.90 -8.35 -20.39
CA ALA A 304 3.61 -8.50 -21.81
C ALA A 304 3.10 -7.21 -22.44
N ILE A 305 2.21 -6.48 -21.75
CA ILE A 305 1.59 -5.25 -22.28
C ILE A 305 2.42 -3.99 -22.04
N SER A 306 3.50 -4.04 -21.25
CA SER A 306 4.29 -2.88 -20.82
C SER A 306 4.70 -1.98 -21.98
N LYS A 307 5.13 -2.57 -23.11
CA LYS A 307 5.56 -1.84 -24.32
C LYS A 307 4.43 -1.02 -24.96
N ASN A 308 3.20 -1.50 -24.90
CA ASN A 308 2.03 -0.80 -25.42
C ASN A 308 1.43 0.17 -24.38
N PHE A 309 1.55 -0.16 -23.07
CA PHE A 309 0.99 0.60 -21.98
C PHE A 309 1.80 1.87 -21.64
N VAL A 310 3.12 1.74 -21.48
CA VAL A 310 3.98 2.80 -20.95
C VAL A 310 3.92 4.10 -21.78
N PRO A 311 4.03 4.08 -23.12
CA PRO A 311 4.11 5.32 -23.89
C PRO A 311 2.82 6.15 -23.85
N TRP A 312 1.64 5.52 -23.91
CA TRP A 312 0.39 6.28 -23.85
C TRP A 312 0.01 6.67 -22.41
N PHE A 313 0.41 5.88 -21.42
CA PHE A 313 0.06 6.18 -20.04
C PHE A 313 0.94 7.28 -19.44
N PHE A 314 2.26 7.13 -19.52
CA PHE A 314 3.19 8.11 -18.93
C PHE A 314 3.59 9.22 -19.92
N GLY A 315 3.57 8.96 -21.23
CA GLY A 315 4.09 9.83 -22.25
C GLY A 315 5.53 9.50 -22.65
N TYR A 316 6.14 10.40 -23.45
CA TYR A 316 7.51 10.23 -23.93
C TYR A 316 8.54 10.32 -22.81
N GLY A 317 9.69 9.63 -23.00
CA GLY A 317 10.81 9.68 -22.06
C GLY A 317 10.67 8.72 -20.86
N TYR A 318 9.75 7.76 -20.91
CA TYR A 318 9.56 6.74 -19.89
C TYR A 318 9.93 5.32 -20.35
N ASP A 319 10.72 5.18 -21.42
CA ASP A 319 11.06 3.88 -22.00
C ASP A 319 11.72 2.93 -20.98
N LYS A 320 12.49 3.48 -20.04
CA LYS A 320 13.13 2.70 -18.96
C LYS A 320 12.12 2.08 -17.98
N VAL A 321 10.89 2.58 -17.91
CA VAL A 321 9.81 1.97 -17.13
C VAL A 321 9.42 0.59 -17.65
N ILE A 322 9.60 0.33 -18.96
CA ILE A 322 9.26 -0.97 -19.58
C ILE A 322 10.06 -2.11 -18.95
N PRO A 323 11.41 -2.10 -18.98
CA PRO A 323 12.21 -3.16 -18.32
C PRO A 323 12.01 -3.16 -16.78
N LEU A 324 11.80 -2.01 -16.16
CA LEU A 324 11.51 -1.94 -14.72
C LEU A 324 10.19 -2.63 -14.35
N LEU A 325 9.13 -2.46 -15.17
CA LEU A 325 7.88 -3.23 -15.01
C LEU A 325 8.13 -4.73 -15.18
N GLY A 326 9.05 -5.11 -16.11
CA GLY A 326 9.47 -6.50 -16.27
C GLY A 326 10.00 -7.13 -14.97
N ILE A 327 10.65 -6.36 -14.13
CA ILE A 327 11.21 -6.80 -12.85
C ILE A 327 10.21 -6.61 -11.71
N LEU A 328 9.72 -5.39 -11.51
CA LEU A 328 8.88 -5.04 -10.35
C LEU A 328 7.50 -5.71 -10.37
N SER A 329 7.04 -6.23 -11.52
CA SER A 329 5.81 -7.03 -11.58
C SER A 329 5.89 -8.32 -10.75
N PHE A 330 7.09 -8.88 -10.54
CA PHE A 330 7.27 -10.03 -9.67
C PHE A 330 6.99 -9.73 -8.18
N LEU A 331 6.98 -8.46 -7.78
CA LEU A 331 6.51 -8.07 -6.45
C LEU A 331 5.05 -8.49 -6.20
N ILE A 332 4.21 -8.58 -7.25
CA ILE A 332 2.83 -9.01 -7.14
C ILE A 332 2.75 -10.43 -6.56
N LEU A 333 3.61 -11.32 -7.02
CA LEU A 333 3.69 -12.69 -6.52
C LEU A 333 4.39 -12.76 -5.17
N ALA A 334 5.56 -12.14 -5.03
CA ALA A 334 6.37 -12.20 -3.82
C ALA A 334 5.63 -11.61 -2.61
N ILE A 335 5.10 -10.38 -2.74
CA ILE A 335 4.31 -9.75 -1.67
C ILE A 335 2.97 -10.48 -1.49
N GLY A 336 2.35 -11.00 -2.56
CA GLY A 336 1.14 -11.80 -2.45
C GLY A 336 1.34 -13.01 -1.53
N ILE A 337 2.42 -13.74 -1.70
CA ILE A 337 2.80 -14.89 -0.86
C ILE A 337 3.12 -14.46 0.57
N ASN A 338 3.92 -13.39 0.73
CA ASN A 338 4.23 -12.81 2.03
C ASN A 338 2.98 -12.41 2.80
N ASN A 339 2.02 -11.82 2.10
CA ASN A 339 0.76 -11.38 2.68
C ASN A 339 -0.05 -12.58 3.21
N VAL A 340 -0.09 -13.70 2.48
CA VAL A 340 -0.76 -14.92 2.93
C VAL A 340 -0.07 -15.51 4.16
N THR A 341 1.24 -15.72 4.11
CA THR A 341 1.96 -16.35 5.21
C THR A 341 2.09 -15.42 6.42
N GLY A 342 2.48 -14.16 6.17
CA GLY A 342 2.74 -13.18 7.23
C GLY A 342 1.46 -12.62 7.84
N MET A 343 0.67 -11.91 7.02
CA MET A 343 -0.48 -11.16 7.52
C MET A 343 -1.69 -12.05 7.84
N GLN A 344 -1.99 -13.06 6.99
CA GLN A 344 -3.16 -13.90 7.17
C GLN A 344 -2.91 -15.08 8.11
N TYR A 345 -1.65 -15.50 8.32
CA TYR A 345 -1.34 -16.66 9.17
C TYR A 345 -0.55 -16.29 10.41
N LEU A 346 0.67 -15.74 10.30
CA LEU A 346 1.55 -15.49 11.45
C LEU A 346 0.94 -14.50 12.45
N ILE A 347 0.31 -13.42 12.00
CA ILE A 347 -0.29 -12.41 12.87
C ILE A 347 -1.49 -12.98 13.65
N PRO A 348 -2.52 -13.56 13.01
CA PRO A 348 -3.67 -14.09 13.75
C PRO A 348 -3.34 -15.29 14.64
N THR A 349 -2.22 -15.97 14.39
CA THR A 349 -1.74 -17.08 15.24
C THR A 349 -0.78 -16.64 16.33
N LYS A 350 -0.73 -15.31 16.64
CA LYS A 350 0.10 -14.71 17.70
C LYS A 350 1.60 -14.93 17.53
N ARG A 351 2.09 -14.91 16.30
CA ARG A 351 3.50 -15.06 15.92
C ARG A 351 4.06 -13.80 15.25
N GLU A 352 3.65 -12.62 15.73
CA GLU A 352 4.03 -11.31 15.22
C GLU A 352 5.56 -11.09 15.27
N ASN A 353 6.23 -11.64 16.27
CA ASN A 353 7.69 -11.57 16.40
C ASN A 353 8.39 -12.26 15.22
N ILE A 354 7.87 -13.40 14.76
CA ILE A 354 8.40 -14.11 13.61
C ILE A 354 8.17 -13.30 12.33
N TYR A 355 6.95 -12.77 12.16
CA TYR A 355 6.64 -11.88 11.05
C TYR A 355 7.61 -10.69 11.00
N THR A 356 7.77 -9.99 12.12
CA THR A 356 8.67 -8.82 12.22
C THR A 356 10.12 -9.20 11.92
N ALA A 357 10.62 -10.32 12.45
CA ALA A 357 11.98 -10.78 12.18
C ALA A 357 12.21 -11.08 10.69
N THR A 358 11.24 -11.69 9.99
CA THR A 358 11.36 -11.95 8.55
C THR A 358 11.33 -10.67 7.72
N VAL A 359 10.52 -9.68 8.11
CA VAL A 359 10.48 -8.36 7.45
C VAL A 359 11.82 -7.62 7.66
N ILE A 360 12.40 -7.67 8.85
CA ILE A 360 13.73 -7.08 9.13
C ILE A 360 14.81 -7.77 8.28
N ALA A 361 14.77 -9.10 8.17
CA ALA A 361 15.71 -9.85 7.32
C ALA A 361 15.58 -9.43 5.83
N GLY A 362 14.36 -9.25 5.34
CA GLY A 362 14.11 -8.73 3.99
C GLY A 362 14.64 -7.31 3.82
N ALA A 363 14.40 -6.42 4.79
CA ALA A 363 14.91 -5.05 4.76
C ALA A 363 16.44 -5.00 4.73
N ALA A 364 17.11 -5.84 5.52
CA ALA A 364 18.56 -5.97 5.51
C ALA A 364 19.07 -6.48 4.15
N THR A 365 18.43 -7.49 3.57
CA THR A 365 18.74 -8.01 2.23
C THR A 365 18.59 -6.92 1.17
N ASN A 366 17.48 -6.17 1.19
CA ASN A 366 17.24 -5.06 0.28
C ASN A 366 18.33 -4.00 0.39
N PHE A 367 18.64 -3.55 1.61
CA PHE A 367 19.68 -2.54 1.84
C PHE A 367 21.04 -2.98 1.30
N MET A 368 21.48 -4.22 1.62
CA MET A 368 22.76 -4.75 1.15
C MET A 368 22.82 -4.84 -0.37
N LEU A 369 21.76 -5.35 -1.00
CA LEU A 369 21.70 -5.46 -2.45
C LEU A 369 21.64 -4.09 -3.12
N ASN A 370 20.93 -3.14 -2.57
CA ASN A 370 20.87 -1.77 -3.07
C ASN A 370 22.26 -1.10 -3.08
N MET A 371 23.06 -1.27 -2.01
CA MET A 371 24.42 -0.74 -1.93
C MET A 371 25.32 -1.24 -3.05
N ILE A 372 25.10 -2.46 -3.51
CA ILE A 372 25.89 -3.11 -4.56
C ILE A 372 25.31 -2.81 -5.95
N LEU A 373 24.01 -3.06 -6.12
CA LEU A 373 23.37 -3.08 -7.43
C LEU A 373 23.03 -1.69 -7.98
N ILE A 374 22.70 -0.71 -7.12
CA ILE A 374 22.36 0.63 -7.59
C ILE A 374 23.56 1.30 -8.26
N LYS A 375 24.77 1.10 -7.76
CA LYS A 375 25.99 1.67 -8.36
C LYS A 375 26.18 1.26 -9.83
N SER A 376 25.88 0.01 -10.17
CA SER A 376 26.11 -0.55 -11.51
C SER A 376 24.87 -0.49 -12.39
N PHE A 377 23.68 -0.69 -11.83
CA PHE A 377 22.42 -0.86 -12.56
C PHE A 377 21.36 0.19 -12.26
N GLN A 378 21.65 1.17 -11.39
CA GLN A 378 20.75 2.29 -11.04
C GLN A 378 19.36 1.79 -10.58
N SER A 379 18.25 2.31 -11.13
CA SER A 379 16.88 1.90 -10.79
C SER A 379 16.58 0.43 -11.08
N ILE A 380 17.24 -0.17 -12.08
CA ILE A 380 17.16 -1.63 -12.36
C ILE A 380 17.72 -2.40 -11.18
N GLY A 381 18.87 -1.97 -10.64
CA GLY A 381 19.49 -2.59 -9.47
C GLY A 381 18.58 -2.56 -8.24
N ALA A 382 17.96 -1.41 -7.96
CA ALA A 382 16.99 -1.28 -6.88
C ALA A 382 15.76 -2.19 -7.10
N SER A 383 15.27 -2.29 -8.34
CA SER A 383 14.14 -3.17 -8.66
C SER A 383 14.45 -4.65 -8.41
N ILE A 384 15.65 -5.10 -8.78
CA ILE A 384 16.11 -6.46 -8.48
C ILE A 384 16.24 -6.66 -6.97
N ALA A 385 16.83 -5.70 -6.25
CA ALA A 385 17.01 -5.76 -4.81
C ALA A 385 15.64 -5.89 -4.09
N SER A 386 14.63 -5.11 -4.50
CA SER A 386 13.29 -5.17 -3.94
C SER A 386 12.62 -6.53 -4.15
N VAL A 387 12.70 -7.08 -5.38
CA VAL A 387 12.12 -8.40 -5.68
C VAL A 387 12.83 -9.51 -4.90
N VAL A 388 14.16 -9.50 -4.84
CA VAL A 388 14.93 -10.49 -4.10
C VAL A 388 14.65 -10.42 -2.59
N ALA A 389 14.53 -9.21 -2.04
CA ALA A 389 14.19 -9.02 -0.63
C ALA A 389 12.80 -9.61 -0.30
N GLU A 390 11.79 -9.33 -1.11
CA GLU A 390 10.44 -9.87 -0.91
C GLU A 390 10.40 -11.40 -1.08
N LEU A 391 11.15 -11.94 -2.04
CA LEU A 391 11.32 -13.40 -2.17
C LEU A 391 12.03 -13.99 -0.95
N THR A 392 13.01 -13.30 -0.39
CA THR A 392 13.69 -13.74 0.85
C THR A 392 12.70 -13.81 2.01
N ILE A 393 11.83 -12.82 2.17
CA ILE A 393 10.75 -12.85 3.18
C ILE A 393 9.83 -14.05 2.92
N ALA A 394 9.33 -14.22 1.68
CA ALA A 394 8.40 -15.28 1.32
C ALA A 394 8.98 -16.68 1.59
N ILE A 395 10.20 -16.92 1.12
CA ILE A 395 10.89 -18.22 1.30
C ILE A 395 11.13 -18.50 2.78
N THR A 396 11.63 -17.51 3.53
CA THR A 396 11.89 -17.65 4.97
C THR A 396 10.60 -17.95 5.74
N GLN A 397 9.51 -17.24 5.43
CA GLN A 397 8.22 -17.47 6.08
C GLN A 397 7.67 -18.86 5.74
N ILE A 398 7.68 -19.29 4.48
CA ILE A 398 7.26 -20.64 4.07
C ILE A 398 8.12 -21.71 4.76
N TYR A 399 9.44 -21.49 4.86
CA TYR A 399 10.34 -22.43 5.54
C TYR A 399 10.01 -22.54 7.03
N ILE A 400 9.69 -21.45 7.71
CA ILE A 400 9.33 -21.47 9.14
C ILE A 400 8.04 -22.26 9.37
N VAL A 401 7.03 -22.07 8.50
CA VAL A 401 5.72 -22.73 8.66
C VAL A 401 5.63 -24.10 8.00
N ARG A 402 6.72 -24.65 7.44
CA ARG A 402 6.74 -25.87 6.62
C ARG A 402 6.19 -27.14 7.30
N LYS A 403 6.22 -27.20 8.62
CA LYS A 403 5.66 -28.33 9.38
C LYS A 403 4.14 -28.25 9.50
N GLU A 404 3.57 -27.07 9.34
CA GLU A 404 2.15 -26.79 9.48
C GLU A 404 1.47 -26.66 8.10
N LEU A 405 2.17 -26.01 7.16
CA LEU A 405 1.73 -25.79 5.79
C LEU A 405 2.80 -26.34 4.83
N SER A 406 2.46 -27.38 4.11
CA SER A 406 3.39 -28.06 3.21
C SER A 406 3.83 -27.14 2.04
N PRO A 407 5.13 -26.82 1.89
CA PRO A 407 5.62 -26.05 0.73
C PRO A 407 5.30 -26.73 -0.60
N PHE A 408 5.32 -28.04 -0.63
CA PHE A 408 5.00 -28.82 -1.84
C PHE A 408 3.55 -28.58 -2.29
N GLU A 409 2.58 -28.61 -1.36
CA GLU A 409 1.17 -28.35 -1.70
C GLU A 409 0.95 -26.89 -2.14
N ILE A 410 1.67 -25.93 -1.52
CA ILE A 410 1.64 -24.51 -1.92
C ILE A 410 2.09 -24.35 -3.37
N LEU A 411 3.21 -25.00 -3.75
CA LEU A 411 3.74 -24.92 -5.11
C LEU A 411 2.94 -25.76 -6.11
N LYS A 412 2.50 -26.96 -5.73
CA LYS A 412 1.68 -27.82 -6.58
C LYS A 412 0.41 -27.11 -7.05
N CYS A 413 -0.23 -26.34 -6.15
CA CYS A 413 -1.40 -25.54 -6.51
C CYS A 413 -1.11 -24.47 -7.58
N SER A 414 0.13 -24.10 -7.86
CA SER A 414 0.49 -23.05 -8.83
C SER A 414 0.63 -23.54 -10.27
N THR A 415 0.82 -24.85 -10.50
CA THR A 415 1.22 -25.41 -11.79
C THR A 415 0.25 -25.04 -12.93
N HIS A 416 -1.05 -25.23 -12.72
CA HIS A 416 -2.06 -24.89 -13.73
C HIS A 416 -2.04 -23.41 -14.10
N TYR A 417 -1.82 -22.53 -13.11
CA TYR A 417 -1.78 -21.08 -13.31
C TYR A 417 -0.53 -20.65 -14.04
N PHE A 418 0.64 -21.29 -13.78
CA PHE A 418 1.87 -21.02 -14.52
C PHE A 418 1.76 -21.45 -15.97
N ILE A 419 1.14 -22.61 -16.26
CA ILE A 419 0.93 -23.06 -17.63
C ILE A 419 -0.02 -22.12 -18.37
N ALA A 420 -1.20 -21.83 -17.79
CA ALA A 420 -2.18 -20.93 -18.40
C ALA A 420 -1.63 -19.52 -18.57
N GLY A 421 -0.93 -19.01 -17.56
CA GLY A 421 -0.26 -17.70 -17.60
C GLY A 421 0.89 -17.66 -18.60
N GLY A 422 1.65 -18.74 -18.76
CA GLY A 422 2.69 -18.88 -19.76
C GLY A 422 2.14 -18.85 -21.19
N ILE A 423 1.05 -19.58 -21.46
CA ILE A 423 0.35 -19.55 -22.75
C ILE A 423 -0.13 -18.13 -23.05
N MET A 424 -0.80 -17.47 -22.09
CA MET A 424 -1.23 -16.07 -22.21
C MET A 424 -0.04 -15.16 -22.52
N PHE A 425 1.04 -15.28 -21.76
CA PHE A 425 2.24 -14.44 -21.89
C PHE A 425 2.87 -14.55 -23.26
N VAL A 426 3.15 -15.78 -23.73
CA VAL A 426 3.77 -16.04 -25.04
C VAL A 426 2.88 -15.52 -26.17
N THR A 427 1.56 -15.77 -26.09
CA THR A 427 0.61 -15.27 -27.09
C THR A 427 0.59 -13.75 -27.13
N LEU A 428 0.51 -13.08 -25.97
CA LEU A 428 0.55 -11.61 -25.91
C LEU A 428 1.85 -11.04 -26.46
N LEU A 429 3.00 -11.66 -26.16
CA LEU A 429 4.30 -11.23 -26.70
C LEU A 429 4.35 -11.34 -28.24
N ALA A 430 3.74 -12.40 -28.81
CA ALA A 430 3.70 -12.60 -30.25
C ALA A 430 2.84 -11.56 -30.98
N ILE A 431 1.71 -11.19 -30.39
CA ILE A 431 0.76 -10.28 -31.05
C ILE A 431 0.93 -8.80 -30.73
N ARG A 432 1.55 -8.44 -29.58
CA ARG A 432 1.62 -7.06 -29.08
C ARG A 432 2.24 -6.05 -30.06
N ASN A 433 3.15 -6.49 -30.92
CA ASN A 433 3.80 -5.61 -31.91
C ASN A 433 2.86 -5.21 -33.05
N ASN A 434 1.72 -5.89 -33.22
CA ASN A 434 0.68 -5.55 -34.20
C ASN A 434 -0.28 -4.46 -33.65
N PHE A 435 -0.11 -4.05 -32.41
CA PHE A 435 -0.94 -3.07 -31.73
C PHE A 435 -0.12 -1.83 -31.38
N GLU A 436 -0.64 -0.66 -31.73
CA GLU A 436 -0.01 0.61 -31.36
C GLU A 436 -0.11 0.89 -29.85
N ALA A 437 0.78 1.75 -29.35
CA ALA A 437 0.75 2.21 -27.97
C ALA A 437 -0.41 3.19 -27.74
N SER A 438 -1.59 2.68 -27.45
CA SER A 438 -2.80 3.44 -27.17
C SER A 438 -3.64 2.80 -26.06
N PHE A 439 -4.54 3.58 -25.47
CA PHE A 439 -5.47 3.10 -24.46
C PHE A 439 -6.33 1.94 -24.98
N ILE A 440 -6.91 2.11 -26.19
CA ILE A 440 -7.82 1.12 -26.79
C ILE A 440 -7.08 -0.20 -27.04
N HIS A 441 -5.91 -0.13 -27.67
CA HIS A 441 -5.13 -1.33 -27.98
C HIS A 441 -4.61 -2.02 -26.70
N THR A 442 -4.19 -1.25 -25.70
CA THR A 442 -3.81 -1.85 -24.39
C THR A 442 -5.01 -2.55 -23.75
N PHE A 443 -6.19 -1.94 -23.79
CA PHE A 443 -7.41 -2.55 -23.25
C PHE A 443 -7.81 -3.84 -24.00
N ILE A 444 -7.68 -3.85 -25.33
CA ILE A 444 -7.89 -5.06 -26.16
C ILE A 444 -6.90 -6.15 -25.75
N LEU A 445 -5.61 -5.83 -25.59
CA LEU A 445 -4.59 -6.80 -25.14
C LEU A 445 -4.90 -7.36 -23.75
N VAL A 446 -5.40 -6.55 -22.82
CA VAL A 446 -5.82 -7.00 -21.49
C VAL A 446 -7.00 -7.98 -21.59
N ILE A 447 -8.03 -7.65 -22.39
CA ILE A 447 -9.19 -8.54 -22.59
C ILE A 447 -8.76 -9.85 -23.26
N LEU A 448 -7.95 -9.79 -24.31
CA LEU A 448 -7.43 -10.96 -24.99
C LEU A 448 -6.61 -11.84 -24.04
N GLY A 449 -5.72 -11.22 -23.25
CA GLY A 449 -4.94 -11.95 -22.26
C GLY A 449 -5.81 -12.63 -21.21
N ALA A 450 -6.78 -11.94 -20.65
CA ALA A 450 -7.74 -12.50 -19.70
C ALA A 450 -8.52 -13.67 -20.33
N THR A 451 -9.00 -13.49 -21.55
CA THR A 451 -9.76 -14.54 -22.28
C THR A 451 -8.89 -15.79 -22.48
N ILE A 452 -7.66 -15.63 -22.96
CA ILE A 452 -6.72 -16.75 -23.18
C ILE A 452 -6.46 -17.48 -21.85
N TYR A 453 -6.20 -16.74 -20.78
CA TYR A 453 -5.94 -17.29 -19.47
C TYR A 453 -7.12 -18.11 -18.93
N PHE A 454 -8.32 -17.53 -18.95
CA PHE A 454 -9.52 -18.21 -18.45
C PHE A 454 -9.93 -19.41 -19.33
N VAL A 455 -9.77 -19.31 -20.66
CA VAL A 455 -10.00 -20.44 -21.58
C VAL A 455 -9.01 -21.58 -21.30
N ALA A 456 -7.73 -21.26 -21.11
CA ALA A 456 -6.73 -22.27 -20.77
C ALA A 456 -7.06 -22.97 -19.43
N LEU A 457 -7.44 -22.24 -18.39
CA LEU A 457 -7.85 -22.82 -17.11
C LEU A 457 -9.12 -23.66 -17.24
N PHE A 458 -10.06 -23.24 -18.08
CA PHE A 458 -11.30 -23.99 -18.34
C PHE A 458 -10.99 -25.33 -19.03
N VAL A 459 -10.14 -25.32 -20.06
CA VAL A 459 -9.68 -26.53 -20.75
C VAL A 459 -8.91 -27.46 -19.82
N MET A 460 -8.13 -26.90 -18.88
CA MET A 460 -7.41 -27.66 -17.85
C MET A 460 -8.29 -28.14 -16.70
N HIS A 461 -9.59 -27.87 -16.73
CA HIS A 461 -10.58 -28.24 -15.70
C HIS A 461 -10.18 -27.74 -14.28
N ASP A 462 -9.67 -26.49 -14.18
CA ASP A 462 -9.25 -25.95 -12.89
C ASP A 462 -10.42 -25.88 -11.90
N GLU A 463 -10.29 -26.61 -10.80
CA GLU A 463 -11.33 -26.73 -9.77
C GLU A 463 -11.68 -25.37 -9.12
N PHE A 464 -10.69 -24.47 -8.95
CA PHE A 464 -10.92 -23.17 -8.32
C PHE A 464 -11.78 -22.27 -9.21
N LEU A 465 -11.53 -22.26 -10.51
CA LEU A 465 -12.34 -21.56 -11.48
C LEU A 465 -13.76 -22.16 -11.53
N LEU A 466 -13.90 -23.48 -11.70
CA LEU A 466 -15.18 -24.15 -11.86
C LEU A 466 -16.07 -24.05 -10.61
N SER A 467 -15.49 -24.20 -9.41
CA SER A 467 -16.26 -24.10 -8.17
C SER A 467 -16.79 -22.70 -7.89
N ASN A 468 -16.02 -21.67 -8.23
CA ASN A 468 -16.44 -20.28 -8.03
C ASN A 468 -17.43 -19.82 -9.10
N THR A 469 -17.23 -20.19 -10.38
CA THR A 469 -18.17 -19.87 -11.47
C THR A 469 -19.50 -20.59 -11.30
N GLY A 470 -19.50 -21.87 -10.89
CA GLY A 470 -20.73 -22.61 -10.57
C GLY A 470 -21.54 -21.97 -9.45
N THR A 471 -20.89 -21.44 -8.43
CA THR A 471 -21.56 -20.73 -7.33
C THR A 471 -22.13 -19.38 -7.77
N ILE A 472 -21.43 -18.64 -8.62
CA ILE A 472 -21.89 -17.36 -9.16
C ILE A 472 -23.07 -17.58 -10.12
N LEU A 473 -22.95 -18.54 -11.03
CA LEU A 473 -24.04 -18.90 -11.95
C LEU A 473 -25.31 -19.35 -11.21
N LYS A 474 -25.20 -20.21 -10.19
CA LYS A 474 -26.34 -20.57 -9.34
C LYS A 474 -27.00 -19.35 -8.69
N LYS A 475 -26.23 -18.43 -8.13
CA LYS A 475 -26.76 -17.20 -7.53
C LYS A 475 -27.44 -16.27 -8.55
N ILE A 476 -26.89 -16.17 -9.75
CA ILE A 476 -27.47 -15.37 -10.83
C ILE A 476 -28.79 -16.01 -11.29
N ILE A 477 -28.82 -17.33 -11.47
CA ILE A 477 -30.05 -18.09 -11.90
C ILE A 477 -31.13 -17.96 -10.81
N VAL A 478 -30.80 -18.16 -9.53
CA VAL A 478 -31.74 -17.99 -8.40
C VAL A 478 -32.33 -16.58 -8.39
N LYS A 479 -31.48 -15.57 -8.61
CA LYS A 479 -31.91 -14.15 -8.64
C LYS A 479 -32.74 -13.81 -9.88
N LEU A 480 -32.48 -14.44 -11.01
CA LEU A 480 -33.26 -14.28 -12.25
C LEU A 480 -34.62 -15.03 -12.17
N ASN A 481 -34.69 -16.12 -11.40
CA ASN A 481 -35.90 -16.90 -11.21
C ASN A 481 -36.80 -16.33 -10.07
N GLY A 482 -36.39 -15.25 -9.40
CA GLY A 482 -37.21 -14.62 -8.36
C GLY A 482 -37.38 -15.45 -7.08
N GLU A 483 -36.52 -16.45 -6.85
CA GLU A 483 -36.47 -17.26 -5.64
C GLU A 483 -35.47 -16.59 -4.65
N ASP A 484 -35.95 -15.56 -3.92
CA ASP A 484 -35.26 -14.99 -2.74
C ASP A 484 -35.81 -15.61 -1.45
#